data_8c4c097a386a2ac1f7e29bba3928d4c3
#
_entry.id   8c4c097a386a2ac1f7e29bba3928d4c3
#
_cell.length_a   1.000
_cell.length_b   1.000
_cell.length_c   1.000
_cell.angle_alpha   90.00
_cell.angle_beta   90.00
_cell.angle_gamma   90.00
#
_symmetry.space_group_name_H-M   'P 1'
#
loop_
_entity.id
_entity.type
_entity.pdbx_description
1 polymer ?
#
loop_
_entity_poly.entity_id
_entity_poly.type
_entity_poly.pdbx_seq_one_letter_code
_entity_poly.pdbx_strand_id
1 'polypeptide(L)'
;MKGGRKTIKQTGRILFITQEIAPFLEANNPVRLLNRDIPEACQLNGWETRIFMPKFGEISERRHQLHDVIRLSGMNIIINEMDHPLLLKVASVQGAHIQVYFVDNDDYFHGRKGVQNEKGIDYEDNDERCIFFARSALETILKLRWKPDAIICSGWMSALAPMYIRRAFADSPFLNQTKIIYSLYNQSFNRKFPSSFSEKLKIPGVHNPDITCLLNKNAEYLDLIRLGVQYSDALILSENEINPKLQKIILQSDIPTLQYAGDTPEKYIEFIGNYMPPKPAN
;
A
#
# COMPACT_ATOMS: atom_id res chain seq x y z
N MET A 1 13.32 -19.95 -33.99
CA MET A 1 14.18 -18.85 -33.58
C MET A 1 13.95 -18.59 -32.09
N LYS A 2 14.94 -18.90 -31.22
CA LYS A 2 14.86 -18.59 -29.79
C LYS A 2 15.20 -17.12 -29.61
N GLY A 3 14.19 -16.28 -29.46
CA GLY A 3 14.37 -14.88 -29.09
C GLY A 3 15.01 -14.80 -27.70
N GLY A 4 16.30 -14.48 -27.64
CA GLY A 4 16.98 -14.21 -26.39
C GLY A 4 16.31 -13.05 -25.67
N ARG A 5 15.72 -13.31 -24.49
CA ARG A 5 15.23 -12.26 -23.59
C ARG A 5 16.42 -11.35 -23.25
N LYS A 6 16.39 -10.12 -23.74
CA LYS A 6 17.29 -9.08 -23.23
C LYS A 6 16.96 -8.90 -21.76
N THR A 7 17.88 -9.25 -20.88
CA THR A 7 17.79 -8.96 -19.44
C THR A 7 17.87 -7.44 -19.30
N ILE A 8 16.74 -6.79 -19.05
CA ILE A 8 16.72 -5.36 -18.74
C ILE A 8 17.47 -5.19 -17.41
N LYS A 9 18.55 -4.42 -17.41
CA LYS A 9 19.30 -4.12 -16.20
C LYS A 9 18.39 -3.34 -15.26
N GLN A 10 18.07 -3.90 -14.11
CA GLN A 10 17.23 -3.25 -13.12
C GLN A 10 17.95 -2.01 -12.58
N THR A 11 17.28 -0.84 -12.65
CA THR A 11 17.85 0.46 -12.29
C THR A 11 17.27 1.07 -11.03
N GLY A 12 16.30 0.41 -10.40
CA GLY A 12 15.66 0.85 -9.17
C GLY A 12 14.64 -0.15 -8.67
N ARG A 13 14.10 0.10 -7.47
CA ARG A 13 13.15 -0.79 -6.79
C ARG A 13 11.92 -0.02 -6.31
N ILE A 14 10.75 -0.48 -6.67
CA ILE A 14 9.49 0.13 -6.27
C ILE A 14 8.61 -0.88 -5.54
N LEU A 15 8.12 -0.48 -4.38
CA LEU A 15 7.14 -1.20 -3.61
C LEU A 15 5.77 -0.56 -3.79
N PHE A 16 4.76 -1.37 -4.07
CA PHE A 16 3.37 -0.97 -4.02
C PHE A 16 2.70 -1.60 -2.80
N ILE A 17 2.02 -0.78 -2.00
CA ILE A 17 1.17 -1.22 -0.87
C ILE A 17 -0.24 -0.79 -1.22
N THR A 18 -1.05 -1.72 -1.71
CA THR A 18 -2.41 -1.45 -2.20
C THR A 18 -3.42 -2.41 -1.62
N GLN A 19 -4.63 -1.94 -1.38
CA GLN A 19 -5.70 -2.81 -0.90
C GLN A 19 -6.42 -3.58 -1.99
N GLU A 20 -6.28 -3.20 -3.25
CA GLU A 20 -6.99 -3.81 -4.36
C GLU A 20 -6.21 -3.75 -5.68
N ILE A 21 -6.23 -4.87 -6.41
CA ILE A 21 -5.58 -5.01 -7.72
C ILE A 21 -6.30 -6.06 -8.57
N ALA A 22 -6.50 -5.78 -9.86
CA ALA A 22 -6.85 -6.79 -10.83
C ALA A 22 -5.60 -7.63 -11.20
N PRO A 23 -5.71 -8.93 -11.48
CA PRO A 23 -6.94 -9.72 -11.63
C PRO A 23 -7.37 -10.46 -10.35
N PHE A 24 -6.74 -10.20 -9.20
CA PHE A 24 -7.06 -10.91 -7.95
C PHE A 24 -8.45 -10.55 -7.41
N LEU A 25 -8.85 -9.31 -7.65
CA LEU A 25 -10.22 -8.84 -7.49
C LEU A 25 -10.81 -8.54 -8.87
N GLU A 26 -12.15 -8.50 -8.99
CA GLU A 26 -12.81 -8.23 -10.26
C GLU A 26 -12.37 -6.91 -10.88
N ALA A 27 -12.12 -6.92 -12.18
CA ALA A 27 -11.64 -5.76 -12.95
C ALA A 27 -12.77 -4.77 -13.31
N ASN A 28 -13.73 -4.57 -12.40
CA ASN A 28 -14.90 -3.68 -12.57
C ASN A 28 -14.66 -2.25 -12.05
N ASN A 29 -13.47 -1.99 -11.55
CA ASN A 29 -13.07 -0.72 -10.95
C ASN A 29 -11.79 -0.21 -11.65
N PRO A 30 -11.78 1.02 -12.21
CA PRO A 30 -10.60 1.61 -12.86
C PRO A 30 -9.36 1.63 -11.98
N VAL A 31 -9.51 1.85 -10.66
CA VAL A 31 -8.38 1.86 -9.71
C VAL A 31 -7.71 0.50 -9.62
N ARG A 32 -8.46 -0.60 -9.67
CA ARG A 32 -7.90 -1.96 -9.67
C ARG A 32 -7.06 -2.24 -10.92
N LEU A 33 -7.48 -1.68 -12.05
CA LEU A 33 -6.71 -1.74 -13.30
C LEU A 33 -5.45 -0.90 -13.21
N LEU A 34 -5.53 0.35 -12.73
CA LEU A 34 -4.36 1.21 -12.52
C LEU A 34 -3.35 0.58 -11.55
N ASN A 35 -3.83 -0.03 -10.46
CA ASN A 35 -2.98 -0.74 -9.49
C ASN A 35 -2.30 -2.00 -10.08
N ARG A 36 -2.69 -2.46 -11.26
CA ARG A 36 -2.00 -3.45 -12.09
C ARG A 36 -1.07 -2.78 -13.11
N ASP A 37 -1.61 -1.82 -13.87
CA ASP A 37 -0.97 -1.28 -15.07
C ASP A 37 0.23 -0.39 -14.74
N ILE A 38 0.16 0.39 -13.66
CA ILE A 38 1.29 1.22 -13.21
C ILE A 38 2.47 0.35 -12.76
N PRO A 39 2.32 -0.67 -11.88
CA PRO A 39 3.39 -1.61 -11.55
C PRO A 39 3.97 -2.32 -12.78
N GLU A 40 3.13 -2.72 -13.72
CA GLU A 40 3.58 -3.36 -14.97
C GLU A 40 4.44 -2.41 -15.81
N ALA A 41 3.99 -1.17 -15.97
CA ALA A 41 4.76 -0.15 -16.68
C ALA A 41 6.09 0.18 -15.96
N CYS A 42 6.13 0.20 -14.62
CA CYS A 42 7.35 0.32 -13.83
C CYS A 42 8.33 -0.83 -14.14
N GLN A 43 7.84 -2.06 -14.16
CA GLN A 43 8.64 -3.25 -14.48
C GLN A 43 9.20 -3.19 -15.91
N LEU A 44 8.38 -2.78 -16.86
CA LEU A 44 8.80 -2.60 -18.27
C LEU A 44 9.83 -1.46 -18.42
N ASN A 45 9.76 -0.44 -17.57
CA ASN A 45 10.75 0.65 -17.52
C ASN A 45 12.09 0.25 -16.87
N GLY A 46 12.20 -1.01 -16.37
CA GLY A 46 13.42 -1.56 -15.79
C GLY A 46 13.53 -1.41 -14.28
N TRP A 47 12.44 -1.11 -13.56
CA TRP A 47 12.42 -1.07 -12.11
C TRP A 47 11.91 -2.41 -11.55
N GLU A 48 12.64 -2.97 -10.57
CA GLU A 48 12.16 -4.17 -9.85
C GLU A 48 10.94 -3.79 -9.01
N THR A 49 9.81 -4.46 -9.29
CA THR A 49 8.52 -4.10 -8.71
C THR A 49 7.99 -5.22 -7.83
N ARG A 50 7.53 -4.89 -6.64
CA ARG A 50 6.81 -5.78 -5.72
C ARG A 50 5.53 -5.12 -5.24
N ILE A 51 4.52 -5.95 -4.95
CA ILE A 51 3.22 -5.47 -4.51
C ILE A 51 2.83 -6.21 -3.22
N PHE A 52 2.26 -5.49 -2.25
CA PHE A 52 1.57 -6.06 -1.10
C PHE A 52 0.09 -5.70 -1.16
N MET A 53 -0.77 -6.68 -0.88
CA MET A 53 -2.20 -6.49 -0.72
C MET A 53 -2.76 -7.39 0.37
N PRO A 54 -3.94 -7.06 0.97
CA PRO A 54 -4.61 -7.95 1.90
C PRO A 54 -5.11 -9.21 1.19
N LYS A 55 -5.05 -10.35 1.87
CA LYS A 55 -5.64 -11.62 1.41
C LYS A 55 -7.13 -11.64 1.75
N PHE A 56 -7.93 -10.86 1.05
CA PHE A 56 -9.38 -10.92 1.23
C PHE A 56 -9.94 -12.31 0.90
N GLY A 57 -10.96 -12.72 1.65
CA GLY A 57 -11.58 -14.05 1.53
C GLY A 57 -12.19 -14.37 0.17
N GLU A 58 -12.49 -13.36 -0.65
CA GLU A 58 -12.94 -13.54 -2.03
C GLU A 58 -11.83 -13.92 -3.01
N ILE A 59 -10.56 -13.76 -2.63
CA ILE A 59 -9.42 -14.11 -3.48
C ILE A 59 -9.22 -15.62 -3.46
N SER A 60 -9.52 -16.28 -4.58
CA SER A 60 -9.37 -17.72 -4.72
C SER A 60 -7.90 -18.11 -4.86
N GLU A 61 -7.38 -18.83 -3.87
CA GLU A 61 -5.99 -19.31 -3.87
C GLU A 61 -5.71 -20.26 -5.03
N ARG A 62 -6.66 -21.17 -5.30
CA ARG A 62 -6.53 -22.12 -6.40
C ARG A 62 -6.53 -21.45 -7.77
N ARG A 63 -7.45 -20.49 -8.00
CA ARG A 63 -7.58 -19.77 -9.27
C ARG A 63 -6.33 -18.96 -9.59
N HIS A 64 -5.77 -18.32 -8.57
CA HIS A 64 -4.63 -17.43 -8.72
C HIS A 64 -3.29 -18.07 -8.35
N GLN A 65 -3.28 -19.38 -8.03
CA GLN A 65 -2.08 -20.14 -7.72
C GLN A 65 -1.26 -19.48 -6.59
N LEU A 66 -1.94 -19.13 -5.48
CA LEU A 66 -1.25 -18.59 -4.32
C LEU A 66 -0.43 -19.67 -3.63
N HIS A 67 0.81 -19.34 -3.29
CA HIS A 67 1.72 -20.23 -2.56
C HIS A 67 2.12 -19.61 -1.22
N ASP A 68 2.20 -20.42 -0.17
CA ASP A 68 2.64 -19.99 1.15
C ASP A 68 4.12 -19.58 1.13
N VAL A 69 4.43 -18.47 1.78
CA VAL A 69 5.80 -18.02 1.97
C VAL A 69 6.25 -18.34 3.39
N ILE A 70 6.54 -19.61 3.66
CA ILE A 70 6.84 -20.14 5.01
C ILE A 70 7.96 -19.35 5.71
N ARG A 71 9.03 -18.98 5.00
CA ARG A 71 10.17 -18.25 5.58
C ARG A 71 9.82 -16.86 6.10
N LEU A 72 8.75 -16.26 5.62
CA LEU A 72 8.30 -14.91 5.97
C LEU A 72 7.07 -14.94 6.87
N SER A 73 6.33 -16.04 6.87
CA SER A 73 5.18 -16.24 7.76
C SER A 73 5.62 -16.47 9.20
N GLY A 74 4.68 -16.33 10.14
CA GLY A 74 4.92 -16.55 11.57
C GLY A 74 5.59 -15.38 12.29
N MET A 75 5.74 -14.21 11.66
CA MET A 75 6.04 -12.97 12.40
C MET A 75 4.78 -12.53 13.15
N ASN A 76 4.93 -12.12 14.40
CA ASN A 76 3.83 -11.57 15.16
C ASN A 76 3.79 -10.04 15.01
N ILE A 77 2.66 -9.52 14.59
CA ILE A 77 2.37 -8.08 14.58
C ILE A 77 1.60 -7.77 15.86
N ILE A 78 2.22 -7.08 16.77
CA ILE A 78 1.59 -6.74 18.06
C ILE A 78 0.72 -5.49 17.87
N ILE A 79 -0.57 -5.61 18.17
CA ILE A 79 -1.54 -4.51 18.16
C ILE A 79 -2.27 -4.55 19.49
N ASN A 80 -2.28 -3.44 20.23
CA ASN A 80 -2.96 -3.35 21.53
C ASN A 80 -2.60 -4.51 22.48
N GLU A 81 -1.28 -4.82 22.59
CA GLU A 81 -0.72 -5.89 23.43
C GLU A 81 -1.11 -7.32 23.02
N MET A 82 -1.81 -7.48 21.88
CA MET A 82 -2.20 -8.78 21.33
C MET A 82 -1.30 -9.17 20.17
N ASP A 83 -0.90 -10.44 20.13
CA ASP A 83 -0.12 -11.02 19.04
C ASP A 83 -1.02 -11.44 17.89
N HIS A 84 -0.72 -10.94 16.70
CA HIS A 84 -1.40 -11.32 15.47
C HIS A 84 -0.41 -11.98 14.50
N PRO A 85 -0.47 -13.31 14.33
CA PRO A 85 0.44 -14.02 13.43
C PRO A 85 0.28 -13.56 11.98
N LEU A 86 1.37 -13.16 11.35
CA LEU A 86 1.39 -12.84 9.93
C LEU A 86 1.53 -14.12 9.10
N LEU A 87 0.58 -14.37 8.24
CA LEU A 87 0.66 -15.34 7.17
C LEU A 87 0.90 -14.62 5.85
N LEU A 88 1.81 -15.14 5.04
CA LEU A 88 2.11 -14.57 3.74
C LEU A 88 1.94 -15.61 2.64
N LYS A 89 1.21 -15.21 1.61
CA LYS A 89 1.12 -15.96 0.35
C LYS A 89 1.68 -15.11 -0.78
N VAL A 90 2.08 -15.73 -1.85
CA VAL A 90 2.60 -15.05 -3.04
C VAL A 90 1.98 -15.62 -4.30
N ALA A 91 1.68 -14.75 -5.24
CA ALA A 91 1.36 -15.09 -6.62
C ALA A 91 2.05 -14.10 -7.56
N SER A 92 2.07 -14.44 -8.86
CA SER A 92 2.55 -13.51 -9.88
C SER A 92 1.40 -12.98 -10.72
N VAL A 93 1.46 -11.69 -11.08
CA VAL A 93 0.59 -11.15 -12.12
C VAL A 93 0.96 -11.83 -13.44
N GLN A 94 0.00 -12.51 -14.06
CA GLN A 94 0.22 -13.23 -15.31
C GLN A 94 0.71 -12.28 -16.40
N GLY A 95 1.80 -12.64 -17.06
CA GLY A 95 2.40 -11.83 -18.14
C GLY A 95 3.43 -10.80 -17.68
N ALA A 96 3.27 -10.20 -16.50
CA ALA A 96 4.14 -9.11 -16.02
C ALA A 96 5.32 -9.58 -15.16
N HIS A 97 5.34 -10.82 -14.67
CA HIS A 97 6.34 -11.36 -13.73
C HIS A 97 6.50 -10.54 -12.43
N ILE A 98 5.45 -9.86 -12.00
CA ILE A 98 5.42 -9.09 -10.76
C ILE A 98 4.93 -9.97 -9.63
N GLN A 99 5.67 -10.01 -8.53
CA GLN A 99 5.28 -10.73 -7.33
C GLN A 99 4.31 -9.88 -6.51
N VAL A 100 3.16 -10.49 -6.19
CA VAL A 100 2.17 -9.93 -5.26
C VAL A 100 2.20 -10.76 -3.99
N TYR A 101 2.52 -10.11 -2.87
CA TYR A 101 2.50 -10.69 -1.54
C TYR A 101 1.15 -10.39 -0.89
N PHE A 102 0.46 -11.43 -0.49
CA PHE A 102 -0.84 -11.36 0.17
C PHE A 102 -0.62 -11.44 1.68
N VAL A 103 -0.97 -10.36 2.35
CA VAL A 103 -0.95 -10.28 3.82
C VAL A 103 -2.21 -10.94 4.35
N ASP A 104 -2.05 -12.02 5.09
CA ASP A 104 -3.14 -12.82 5.64
C ASP A 104 -3.03 -12.97 7.16
N ASN A 105 -4.16 -13.15 7.80
CA ASN A 105 -4.32 -13.47 9.21
C ASN A 105 -5.73 -14.03 9.41
N ASP A 106 -5.84 -15.07 10.23
CA ASP A 106 -7.11 -15.79 10.43
C ASP A 106 -8.20 -14.90 11.02
N ASP A 107 -7.85 -13.96 11.91
CA ASP A 107 -8.82 -13.08 12.55
C ASP A 107 -9.27 -11.94 11.63
N TYR A 108 -8.34 -11.37 10.84
CA TYR A 108 -8.59 -10.16 10.08
C TYR A 108 -9.07 -10.36 8.64
N PHE A 109 -8.60 -11.41 7.96
CA PHE A 109 -8.84 -11.56 6.53
C PHE A 109 -9.53 -12.87 6.13
N HIS A 110 -9.37 -13.92 6.92
CA HIS A 110 -9.96 -15.21 6.58
C HIS A 110 -11.49 -15.12 6.48
N GLY A 111 -12.04 -15.56 5.34
CA GLY A 111 -13.49 -15.55 5.08
C GLY A 111 -14.15 -14.19 4.89
N ARG A 112 -13.40 -13.09 5.03
CA ARG A 112 -13.93 -11.71 4.89
C ARG A 112 -13.71 -11.16 3.49
N LYS A 113 -14.81 -10.79 2.81
CA LYS A 113 -14.79 -10.22 1.45
C LYS A 113 -14.55 -8.71 1.52
N GLY A 114 -13.28 -8.28 1.46
CA GLY A 114 -12.93 -6.85 1.48
C GLY A 114 -13.05 -6.21 2.88
N VAL A 115 -13.51 -4.96 2.92
CA VAL A 115 -13.59 -4.12 4.12
C VAL A 115 -15.00 -3.99 4.69
N GLN A 116 -15.97 -4.57 4.02
CA GLN A 116 -17.40 -4.57 4.39
C GLN A 116 -17.94 -5.99 4.34
N ASN A 117 -18.97 -6.24 5.16
CA ASN A 117 -19.72 -7.49 5.11
C ASN A 117 -20.66 -7.52 3.90
N GLU A 118 -21.39 -8.64 3.72
CA GLU A 118 -22.33 -8.82 2.60
C GLU A 118 -23.50 -7.82 2.58
N LYS A 119 -23.74 -7.10 3.68
CA LYS A 119 -24.76 -6.05 3.78
C LYS A 119 -24.18 -4.64 3.53
N GLY A 120 -22.91 -4.54 3.13
CA GLY A 120 -22.23 -3.25 2.91
C GLY A 120 -21.90 -2.50 4.20
N ILE A 121 -21.86 -3.19 5.35
CA ILE A 121 -21.52 -2.60 6.63
C ILE A 121 -20.03 -2.81 6.89
N ASP A 122 -19.32 -1.74 7.22
CA ASP A 122 -17.90 -1.79 7.55
C ASP A 122 -17.64 -2.70 8.75
N TYR A 123 -16.59 -3.52 8.69
CA TYR A 123 -16.16 -4.33 9.82
C TYR A 123 -15.68 -3.45 10.97
N GLU A 124 -15.96 -3.89 12.21
CA GLU A 124 -15.65 -3.12 13.43
C GLU A 124 -14.16 -2.96 13.67
N ASP A 125 -13.39 -3.94 13.26
CA ASP A 125 -11.95 -4.05 13.43
C ASP A 125 -11.14 -3.54 12.21
N ASN A 126 -11.76 -2.77 11.32
CA ASN A 126 -11.03 -2.17 10.19
C ASN A 126 -9.89 -1.24 10.63
N ASP A 127 -9.96 -0.68 11.83
CA ASP A 127 -8.89 0.09 12.46
C ASP A 127 -7.64 -0.78 12.72
N GLU A 128 -7.80 -1.98 13.27
CA GLU A 128 -6.70 -2.93 13.48
C GLU A 128 -6.22 -3.56 12.18
N ARG A 129 -7.15 -3.86 11.26
CA ARG A 129 -6.83 -4.42 9.95
C ARG A 129 -5.92 -3.50 9.12
N CYS A 130 -6.14 -2.19 9.15
CA CYS A 130 -5.25 -1.26 8.43
C CYS A 130 -3.88 -1.12 9.12
N ILE A 131 -3.81 -1.19 10.46
CA ILE A 131 -2.55 -1.24 11.20
C ILE A 131 -1.79 -2.51 10.82
N PHE A 132 -2.45 -3.66 10.92
CA PHE A 132 -1.87 -4.96 10.61
C PHE A 132 -1.32 -5.00 9.19
N PHE A 133 -2.11 -4.55 8.20
CA PHE A 133 -1.70 -4.54 6.80
C PHE A 133 -0.48 -3.66 6.55
N ALA A 134 -0.51 -2.41 7.01
CA ALA A 134 0.59 -1.47 6.81
C ALA A 134 1.89 -1.98 7.46
N ARG A 135 1.83 -2.43 8.71
CA ARG A 135 2.99 -2.96 9.43
C ARG A 135 3.53 -4.24 8.81
N SER A 136 2.64 -5.17 8.47
CA SER A 136 3.03 -6.45 7.85
C SER A 136 3.83 -6.25 6.56
N ALA A 137 3.39 -5.32 5.70
CA ALA A 137 4.12 -5.00 4.47
C ALA A 137 5.53 -4.47 4.77
N LEU A 138 5.65 -3.51 5.69
CA LEU A 138 6.93 -2.89 6.03
C LEU A 138 7.87 -3.85 6.75
N GLU A 139 7.39 -4.59 7.75
CA GLU A 139 8.21 -5.56 8.49
C GLU A 139 8.66 -6.72 7.60
N THR A 140 7.83 -7.12 6.62
CA THR A 140 8.23 -8.11 5.62
C THR A 140 9.38 -7.60 4.74
N ILE A 141 9.34 -6.35 4.30
CA ILE A 141 10.41 -5.74 3.50
C ILE A 141 11.73 -5.70 4.28
N LEU A 142 11.67 -5.39 5.58
CA LEU A 142 12.85 -5.42 6.46
C LEU A 142 13.41 -6.85 6.58
N LYS A 143 12.55 -7.85 6.78
CA LYS A 143 12.96 -9.26 6.87
C LYS A 143 13.55 -9.77 5.54
N LEU A 144 13.04 -9.30 4.41
CA LEU A 144 13.57 -9.56 3.08
C LEU A 144 14.90 -8.85 2.81
N ARG A 145 15.28 -7.87 3.64
CA ARG A 145 16.42 -6.97 3.39
C ARG A 145 16.37 -6.35 1.99
N TRP A 146 15.16 -6.03 1.54
CA TRP A 146 14.92 -5.44 0.24
C TRP A 146 14.68 -3.94 0.39
N LYS A 147 15.57 -3.13 -0.19
CA LYS A 147 15.53 -1.67 -0.07
C LYS A 147 14.78 -1.08 -1.26
N PRO A 148 13.54 -0.60 -1.10
CA PRO A 148 12.85 0.16 -2.14
C PRO A 148 13.41 1.58 -2.23
N ASP A 149 13.56 2.09 -3.43
CA ASP A 149 13.87 3.49 -3.69
C ASP A 149 12.61 4.36 -3.55
N ALA A 150 11.46 3.81 -3.98
CA ALA A 150 10.16 4.43 -3.77
C ALA A 150 9.13 3.41 -3.26
N ILE A 151 8.18 3.89 -2.45
CA ILE A 151 6.99 3.16 -2.02
C ILE A 151 5.76 3.93 -2.47
N ILE A 152 4.85 3.25 -3.18
CA ILE A 152 3.57 3.79 -3.60
C ILE A 152 2.49 3.15 -2.74
N CYS A 153 1.88 3.97 -1.88
CA CYS A 153 0.74 3.56 -1.05
C CYS A 153 -0.56 3.92 -1.77
N SER A 154 -1.51 3.00 -1.85
CA SER A 154 -2.77 3.21 -2.57
C SER A 154 -3.98 2.82 -1.72
N GLY A 155 -4.89 3.78 -1.55
CA GLY A 155 -6.10 3.61 -0.74
C GLY A 155 -5.90 3.78 0.77
N TRP A 156 -7.01 3.82 1.50
CA TRP A 156 -7.01 4.15 2.92
C TRP A 156 -6.36 3.07 3.82
N MET A 157 -6.42 1.81 3.44
CA MET A 157 -5.78 0.75 4.24
C MET A 157 -4.26 0.88 4.28
N SER A 158 -3.65 1.55 3.29
CA SER A 158 -2.22 1.81 3.24
C SER A 158 -1.82 3.16 3.86
N ALA A 159 -2.79 3.98 4.30
CA ALA A 159 -2.58 5.35 4.76
C ALA A 159 -1.64 5.49 5.95
N LEU A 160 -1.49 4.44 6.76
CA LEU A 160 -0.59 4.43 7.92
C LEU A 160 0.87 4.16 7.54
N ALA A 161 1.12 3.54 6.38
CA ALA A 161 2.47 3.16 5.98
C ALA A 161 3.43 4.37 5.86
N PRO A 162 3.05 5.52 5.27
CA PRO A 162 3.88 6.72 5.23
C PRO A 162 4.35 7.17 6.62
N MET A 163 3.44 7.24 7.59
CA MET A 163 3.77 7.63 8.96
C MET A 163 4.73 6.63 9.61
N TYR A 164 4.46 5.32 9.52
CA TYR A 164 5.36 4.31 10.08
C TYR A 164 6.76 4.37 9.47
N ILE A 165 6.89 4.57 8.15
CA ILE A 165 8.19 4.70 7.48
C ILE A 165 8.97 5.90 8.05
N ARG A 166 8.30 7.05 8.23
CA ARG A 166 8.94 8.29 8.67
C ARG A 166 9.20 8.36 10.18
N ARG A 167 8.54 7.52 10.97
CA ARG A 167 8.64 7.54 12.44
C ARG A 167 9.18 6.24 13.00
N ALA A 168 8.45 5.14 12.93
CA ALA A 168 8.86 3.86 13.49
C ALA A 168 10.09 3.28 12.81
N PHE A 169 10.25 3.50 11.51
CA PHE A 169 11.36 2.96 10.72
C PHE A 169 12.33 4.05 10.23
N ALA A 170 12.34 5.22 10.87
CA ALA A 170 13.18 6.35 10.49
C ALA A 170 14.69 6.01 10.44
N ASP A 171 15.15 5.17 11.35
CA ASP A 171 16.55 4.74 11.45
C ASP A 171 16.87 3.47 10.64
N SER A 172 15.87 2.92 9.95
CA SER A 172 16.07 1.71 9.14
C SER A 172 16.93 2.00 7.91
N PRO A 173 18.04 1.30 7.69
CA PRO A 173 18.87 1.48 6.50
C PRO A 173 18.16 1.07 5.20
N PHE A 174 17.03 0.37 5.32
CA PHE A 174 16.21 -0.07 4.18
C PHE A 174 15.12 0.95 3.80
N LEU A 175 14.62 1.74 4.75
CA LEU A 175 13.44 2.60 4.56
C LEU A 175 13.70 4.10 4.76
N ASN A 176 14.78 4.49 5.45
CA ASN A 176 15.04 5.87 5.85
C ASN A 176 15.20 6.88 4.68
N GLN A 177 15.60 6.41 3.50
CA GLN A 177 15.77 7.24 2.31
C GLN A 177 14.70 7.01 1.24
N THR A 178 13.78 6.08 1.49
CA THR A 178 12.72 5.73 0.54
C THR A 178 11.80 6.91 0.28
N LYS A 179 11.52 7.19 -0.97
CA LYS A 179 10.50 8.17 -1.37
C LYS A 179 9.11 7.57 -1.24
N ILE A 180 8.16 8.37 -0.78
CA ILE A 180 6.80 7.93 -0.51
C ILE A 180 5.83 8.69 -1.41
N ILE A 181 5.10 7.96 -2.23
CA ILE A 181 4.06 8.51 -3.11
C ILE A 181 2.72 7.95 -2.64
N TYR A 182 1.73 8.79 -2.40
CA TYR A 182 0.41 8.35 -1.97
C TYR A 182 -0.61 8.51 -3.10
N SER A 183 -1.19 7.40 -3.52
CA SER A 183 -2.22 7.34 -4.56
C SER A 183 -3.60 7.44 -3.94
N LEU A 184 -4.35 8.44 -4.36
CA LEU A 184 -5.64 8.84 -3.79
C LEU A 184 -6.78 8.64 -4.80
N TYR A 185 -7.91 8.14 -4.31
CA TYR A 185 -9.15 7.94 -5.04
C TYR A 185 -10.36 7.93 -4.10
N ASN A 186 -11.57 7.96 -4.64
CA ASN A 186 -12.82 8.07 -3.89
C ASN A 186 -13.23 6.74 -3.25
N GLN A 187 -12.44 6.27 -2.32
CA GLN A 187 -12.79 5.12 -1.52
C GLN A 187 -12.81 5.53 -0.05
N SER A 188 -13.92 5.28 0.61
CA SER A 188 -14.11 5.66 2.00
C SER A 188 -14.70 4.52 2.81
N PHE A 189 -14.65 4.67 4.12
CA PHE A 189 -15.44 3.91 5.06
C PHE A 189 -16.39 4.84 5.82
N ASN A 190 -17.50 4.29 6.31
CA ASN A 190 -18.53 5.08 7.00
C ASN A 190 -18.43 4.94 8.52
N ARG A 191 -17.99 3.78 9.01
CA ARG A 191 -17.84 3.51 10.43
C ARG A 191 -16.59 4.18 10.97
N LYS A 192 -16.76 5.18 11.83
CA LYS A 192 -15.63 5.83 12.51
C LYS A 192 -14.85 4.83 13.35
N PHE A 193 -13.53 4.92 13.32
CA PHE A 193 -12.68 4.14 14.19
C PHE A 193 -12.78 4.65 15.63
N PRO A 194 -12.68 3.78 16.65
CA PRO A 194 -12.84 4.17 18.04
C PRO A 194 -11.74 5.16 18.49
N SER A 195 -12.02 5.95 19.52
CA SER A 195 -11.03 6.90 20.08
C SER A 195 -9.75 6.24 20.58
N SER A 196 -9.81 4.94 20.91
CA SER A 196 -8.65 4.12 21.25
C SER A 196 -7.73 3.82 20.06
N PHE A 197 -8.16 4.11 18.82
CA PHE A 197 -7.38 3.86 17.62
C PHE A 197 -5.99 4.51 17.67
N SER A 198 -5.90 5.76 18.15
CA SER A 198 -4.64 6.46 18.30
C SER A 198 -3.63 5.74 19.21
N GLU A 199 -4.11 5.05 20.25
CA GLU A 199 -3.23 4.27 21.12
C GLU A 199 -2.71 3.00 20.43
N LYS A 200 -3.55 2.36 19.63
CA LYS A 200 -3.17 1.16 18.85
C LYS A 200 -2.07 1.45 17.80
N LEU A 201 -1.92 2.72 17.38
CA LEU A 201 -0.88 3.11 16.41
C LEU A 201 0.52 3.18 17.04
N LYS A 202 0.61 3.31 18.37
CA LYS A 202 1.86 3.57 19.06
C LYS A 202 2.74 2.33 19.08
N ILE A 203 3.88 2.46 18.45
CA ILE A 203 5.02 1.54 18.53
C ILE A 203 6.29 2.38 18.71
N PRO A 204 7.45 1.81 19.06
CA PRO A 204 8.68 2.58 19.18
C PRO A 204 8.91 3.50 17.99
N GLY A 205 9.13 4.80 18.26
CA GLY A 205 9.30 5.83 17.23
C GLY A 205 8.04 6.59 16.84
N VAL A 206 6.82 6.14 17.24
CA VAL A 206 5.56 6.86 16.99
C VAL A 206 5.06 7.50 18.30
N HIS A 207 4.87 8.81 18.27
CA HIS A 207 4.47 9.61 19.43
C HIS A 207 3.22 10.45 19.14
N ASN A 208 2.59 11.00 20.17
CA ASN A 208 1.37 11.81 20.05
C ASN A 208 1.48 12.96 19.00
N PRO A 209 2.58 13.72 18.92
CA PRO A 209 2.72 14.75 17.90
C PRO A 209 2.63 14.23 16.44
N ASP A 210 2.97 12.96 16.24
CA ASP A 210 2.97 12.35 14.90
C ASP A 210 1.57 12.02 14.39
N ILE A 211 0.61 11.82 15.30
CA ILE A 211 -0.75 11.38 15.04
C ILE A 211 -1.79 12.36 15.59
N THR A 212 -1.45 13.66 15.67
CA THR A 212 -2.31 14.70 16.28
C THR A 212 -3.71 14.73 15.68
N CYS A 213 -3.85 14.47 14.36
CA CYS A 213 -5.15 14.46 13.68
C CYS A 213 -6.08 13.31 14.13
N LEU A 214 -5.56 12.32 14.88
CA LEU A 214 -6.28 11.14 15.35
C LEU A 214 -6.51 11.12 16.86
N LEU A 215 -5.87 12.03 17.61
CA LEU A 215 -5.92 12.01 19.07
C LEU A 215 -7.30 12.38 19.62
N ASN A 216 -7.73 11.68 20.66
CA ASN A 216 -8.91 11.99 21.48
C ASN A 216 -10.23 12.12 20.69
N LYS A 217 -10.36 11.40 19.57
CA LYS A 217 -11.58 11.40 18.77
C LYS A 217 -11.82 10.07 18.08
N ASN A 218 -13.03 9.84 17.63
CA ASN A 218 -13.34 8.76 16.69
C ASN A 218 -12.84 9.17 15.29
N ALA A 219 -11.86 8.44 14.77
CA ALA A 219 -11.23 8.80 13.51
C ALA A 219 -12.13 8.51 12.31
N GLU A 220 -12.20 9.47 11.41
CA GLU A 220 -12.91 9.38 10.14
C GLU A 220 -11.94 9.04 9.00
N TYR A 221 -12.48 8.60 7.87
CA TYR A 221 -11.72 8.33 6.65
C TYR A 221 -10.73 9.46 6.31
N LEU A 222 -11.21 10.72 6.32
CA LEU A 222 -10.38 11.87 5.96
C LEU A 222 -9.23 12.13 6.94
N ASP A 223 -9.33 11.66 8.18
CA ASP A 223 -8.24 11.79 9.14
C ASP A 223 -7.09 10.86 8.80
N LEU A 224 -7.39 9.63 8.36
CA LEU A 224 -6.37 8.70 7.87
C LEU A 224 -5.70 9.24 6.60
N ILE A 225 -6.50 9.81 5.69
CA ILE A 225 -5.96 10.40 4.47
C ILE A 225 -5.03 11.58 4.80
N ARG A 226 -5.42 12.48 5.72
CA ARG A 226 -4.55 13.58 6.17
C ARG A 226 -3.23 13.06 6.72
N LEU A 227 -3.29 12.00 7.54
CA LEU A 227 -2.07 11.39 8.06
C LEU A 227 -1.19 10.84 6.93
N GLY A 228 -1.74 10.08 5.99
CA GLY A 228 -1.01 9.53 4.86
C GLY A 228 -0.38 10.63 3.99
N VAL A 229 -1.14 11.68 3.69
CA VAL A 229 -0.66 12.85 2.92
C VAL A 229 0.48 13.56 3.67
N GLN A 230 0.33 13.80 4.97
CA GLN A 230 1.33 14.52 5.80
C GLN A 230 2.73 13.90 5.73
N TYR A 231 2.83 12.59 5.55
CA TYR A 231 4.11 11.87 5.56
C TYR A 231 4.57 11.42 4.17
N SER A 232 3.92 11.89 3.11
CA SER A 232 4.26 11.58 1.72
C SER A 232 5.08 12.66 1.05
N ASP A 233 5.93 12.27 0.09
CA ASP A 233 6.74 13.21 -0.72
C ASP A 233 5.99 13.66 -1.97
N ALA A 234 5.02 12.86 -2.45
CA ALA A 234 4.22 13.16 -3.64
C ALA A 234 2.85 12.48 -3.59
N LEU A 235 1.93 12.97 -4.41
CA LEU A 235 0.58 12.43 -4.54
C LEU A 235 0.29 12.05 -6.00
N ILE A 236 -0.54 11.02 -6.18
CA ILE A 236 -1.13 10.65 -7.47
C ILE A 236 -2.64 10.60 -7.30
N LEU A 237 -3.39 11.23 -8.20
CA LEU A 237 -4.84 11.07 -8.27
C LEU A 237 -5.15 9.94 -9.23
N SER A 238 -5.84 8.92 -8.73
CA SER A 238 -6.16 7.70 -9.50
C SER A 238 -7.58 7.70 -10.07
N GLU A 239 -8.29 8.82 -9.93
CA GLU A 239 -9.61 9.07 -10.52
C GLU A 239 -9.70 10.51 -11.03
N ASN A 240 -10.49 10.69 -12.09
CA ASN A 240 -10.67 12.01 -12.71
C ASN A 240 -11.44 12.98 -11.81
N GLU A 241 -12.48 12.50 -11.15
CA GLU A 241 -13.31 13.28 -10.25
C GLU A 241 -13.00 12.90 -8.81
N ILE A 242 -12.41 13.79 -8.07
CA ILE A 242 -12.07 13.59 -6.65
C ILE A 242 -13.08 14.30 -5.75
N ASN A 243 -13.54 13.61 -4.72
CA ASN A 243 -14.44 14.17 -3.71
C ASN A 243 -13.94 15.53 -3.21
N PRO A 244 -14.80 16.59 -3.13
CA PRO A 244 -14.38 17.93 -2.75
C PRO A 244 -13.67 18.02 -1.39
N LYS A 245 -14.05 17.19 -0.41
CA LYS A 245 -13.36 17.16 0.89
C LYS A 245 -11.95 16.59 0.78
N LEU A 246 -11.75 15.57 -0.06
CA LEU A 246 -10.44 15.01 -0.36
C LEU A 246 -9.59 16.00 -1.14
N GLN A 247 -10.16 16.64 -2.14
CA GLN A 247 -9.50 17.70 -2.92
C GLN A 247 -9.00 18.85 -2.04
N LYS A 248 -9.78 19.25 -1.02
CA LYS A 248 -9.36 20.28 -0.06
C LYS A 248 -8.10 19.86 0.71
N ILE A 249 -7.99 18.59 1.13
CA ILE A 249 -6.79 18.08 1.82
C ILE A 249 -5.58 18.15 0.89
N ILE A 250 -5.75 17.74 -0.36
CA ILE A 250 -4.68 17.76 -1.38
C ILE A 250 -4.18 19.19 -1.61
N LEU A 251 -5.10 20.13 -1.85
CA LEU A 251 -4.74 21.55 -2.07
C LEU A 251 -4.08 22.22 -0.87
N GLN A 252 -4.38 21.77 0.35
CA GLN A 252 -3.79 22.31 1.57
C GLN A 252 -2.41 21.71 1.89
N SER A 253 -2.02 20.63 1.24
CA SER A 253 -0.77 19.91 1.53
C SER A 253 0.46 20.53 0.90
N ASP A 254 0.29 21.30 -0.17
CA ASP A 254 1.39 21.87 -1.00
C ASP A 254 2.39 20.80 -1.50
N ILE A 255 1.92 19.55 -1.62
CA ILE A 255 2.74 18.41 -2.05
C ILE A 255 2.61 18.25 -3.58
N PRO A 256 3.73 17.99 -4.31
CA PRO A 256 3.68 17.71 -5.74
C PRO A 256 2.66 16.63 -6.08
N THR A 257 1.70 16.94 -6.92
CA THR A 257 0.56 16.06 -7.22
C THR A 257 0.40 15.83 -8.71
N LEU A 258 0.45 14.56 -9.12
CA LEU A 258 0.04 14.16 -10.46
C LEU A 258 -1.48 14.07 -10.53
N GLN A 259 -2.08 14.86 -11.40
CA GLN A 259 -3.50 14.74 -11.72
C GLN A 259 -3.78 13.43 -12.46
N TYR A 260 -5.03 12.97 -12.39
CA TYR A 260 -5.42 11.74 -13.09
C TYR A 260 -5.01 11.79 -14.58
N ALA A 261 -4.22 10.83 -14.99
CA ALA A 261 -3.65 10.76 -16.34
C ALA A 261 -4.36 9.74 -17.23
N GLY A 262 -5.51 9.20 -16.78
CA GLY A 262 -6.24 8.16 -17.49
C GLY A 262 -5.42 6.88 -17.67
N ASP A 263 -5.64 6.19 -18.77
CA ASP A 263 -4.93 4.97 -19.14
C ASP A 263 -3.61 5.30 -19.89
N THR A 264 -2.85 6.27 -19.38
CA THR A 264 -1.57 6.69 -19.99
C THR A 264 -0.42 6.37 -19.02
N PRO A 265 0.08 5.13 -18.97
CA PRO A 265 1.10 4.69 -18.03
C PRO A 265 2.38 5.53 -18.08
N GLU A 266 2.73 6.09 -19.25
CA GLU A 266 3.93 6.89 -19.47
C GLU A 266 3.97 8.12 -18.57
N LYS A 267 2.85 8.79 -18.36
CA LYS A 267 2.76 9.97 -17.46
C LYS A 267 3.01 9.60 -16.00
N TYR A 268 2.51 8.43 -15.56
CA TYR A 268 2.80 7.93 -14.22
C TYR A 268 4.29 7.59 -14.07
N ILE A 269 4.88 6.93 -15.07
CA ILE A 269 6.31 6.58 -15.09
C ILE A 269 7.19 7.83 -15.07
N GLU A 270 6.87 8.85 -15.84
CA GLU A 270 7.58 10.14 -15.83
C GLU A 270 7.51 10.78 -14.45
N PHE A 271 6.33 10.88 -13.85
CA PHE A 271 6.17 11.45 -12.52
C PHE A 271 6.90 10.65 -11.44
N ILE A 272 6.73 9.33 -11.40
CA ILE A 272 7.40 8.44 -10.45
C ILE A 272 8.92 8.52 -10.62
N GLY A 273 9.39 8.67 -11.87
CA GLY A 273 10.80 8.79 -12.21
C GLY A 273 11.53 9.92 -11.50
N ASN A 274 10.83 11.01 -11.14
CA ASN A 274 11.40 12.12 -10.37
C ASN A 274 11.79 11.73 -8.93
N TYR A 275 11.29 10.61 -8.45
CA TYR A 275 11.53 10.08 -7.10
C TYR A 275 12.42 8.84 -7.09
N MET A 276 12.87 8.41 -8.26
CA MET A 276 13.77 7.26 -8.44
C MET A 276 15.22 7.72 -8.56
N PRO A 277 16.20 6.89 -8.21
CA PRO A 277 17.60 7.20 -8.46
C PRO A 277 17.83 7.39 -9.97
N PRO A 278 18.76 8.28 -10.35
CA PRO A 278 19.08 8.51 -11.75
C PRO A 278 19.55 7.19 -12.40
N LYS A 279 19.12 6.98 -13.65
CA LYS A 279 19.62 5.84 -14.41
C LYS A 279 21.13 5.97 -14.57
N PRO A 280 21.92 4.90 -14.36
CA PRO A 280 23.35 4.94 -14.61
C PRO A 280 23.56 5.39 -16.06
N ALA A 281 24.49 6.32 -16.26
CA ALA A 281 24.92 6.72 -17.61
C ALA A 281 25.43 5.45 -18.34
N ASN A 282 24.98 5.26 -19.57
CA ASN A 282 25.41 4.16 -20.43
C ASN A 282 26.88 4.34 -20.84
#